data_36735e62345eb84815c9cd978090edaa
#
_entry.id   36735e62345eb84815c9cd978090edaa
#
_cell.length_a   1.000
_cell.length_b   1.000
_cell.length_c   1.000
_cell.angle_alpha   90.00
_cell.angle_beta   90.00
_cell.angle_gamma   90.00
#
_symmetry.space_group_name_H-M   'P 1'
#
loop_
_entity.id
_entity.type
_entity.pdbx_description
1 polymer ?
#
loop_
_entity_poly.entity_id
_entity_poly.type
_entity_poly.pdbx_seq_one_letter_code
_entity_poly.pdbx_strand_id
1 'polypeptide(L)'
;MVADGTLHRVHRGIYVSGRASAHSIARALTQSLANVALAGRSATQLHLGHTLTFPLELEGPRTIRGKNFVVRHTQRHTTQVKDGIKVVEPLWAAQRSTYEQKWLLEQYYQGRRGIEKLERDIGRMKRLSMQLRSILKRCCIGADSVAEKILAEELRRGGFHVQHNALLAGYRYDLWLKKQGILIEIDGFEVHSDAKSFVKDRWKSNDGASLWCVVLRFSADCVRFHLKQVVAKVKEVALWIRQGRPRRDVSGVKGNPVFNWHECVRSAFS
;
A
#
# COMPACT_ATOMS: atom_id res chain seq x y z
N MET A 1 -2.24 -1.57 47.99
CA MET A 1 -2.68 -1.33 46.58
C MET A 1 -1.90 -2.17 45.55
N VAL A 2 -0.56 -2.21 45.56
CA VAL A 2 0.20 -3.12 44.68
C VAL A 2 0.07 -4.58 45.15
N ALA A 3 0.04 -4.82 46.45
CA ALA A 3 -0.14 -6.14 47.05
C ALA A 3 -1.55 -6.73 46.81
N ASP A 4 -2.57 -5.88 46.65
CA ASP A 4 -3.96 -6.29 46.43
C ASP A 4 -4.29 -6.55 44.94
N GLY A 5 -3.29 -6.57 44.03
CA GLY A 5 -3.48 -6.80 42.62
C GLY A 5 -4.19 -5.70 41.83
N THR A 6 -4.50 -4.56 42.47
CA THR A 6 -5.17 -3.41 41.87
C THR A 6 -4.22 -2.52 41.07
N LEU A 7 -2.90 -2.55 41.37
CA LEU A 7 -1.85 -1.82 40.69
C LEU A 7 -0.72 -2.76 40.27
N HIS A 8 -0.40 -2.75 39.00
CA HIS A 8 0.73 -3.50 38.43
C HIS A 8 1.89 -2.57 38.13
N ARG A 9 3.04 -2.82 38.79
CA ARG A 9 4.26 -2.05 38.54
C ARG A 9 4.87 -2.46 37.18
N VAL A 10 4.96 -1.50 36.29
CA VAL A 10 5.56 -1.67 34.93
C VAL A 10 7.05 -1.32 34.98
N HIS A 11 7.39 -0.20 35.61
CA HIS A 11 8.75 0.30 35.78
C HIS A 11 8.84 1.13 37.06
N ARG A 12 10.05 1.61 37.43
CA ARG A 12 10.21 2.48 38.57
C ARG A 12 9.32 3.73 38.42
N GLY A 13 8.37 3.94 39.35
CA GLY A 13 7.44 5.07 39.31
C GLY A 13 6.29 4.94 38.29
N ILE A 14 6.17 3.85 37.53
CA ILE A 14 5.12 3.66 36.54
C ILE A 14 4.28 2.44 36.92
N TYR A 15 2.98 2.66 37.06
CA TYR A 15 2.00 1.65 37.43
C TYR A 15 0.80 1.68 36.49
N VAL A 16 0.14 0.57 36.37
CA VAL A 16 -1.10 0.38 35.59
C VAL A 16 -2.15 -0.21 36.52
N SER A 17 -3.34 0.38 36.58
CA SER A 17 -4.46 -0.13 37.31
C SER A 17 -5.22 -1.22 36.53
N GLY A 18 -5.80 -2.17 37.25
CA GLY A 18 -6.56 -3.28 36.66
C GLY A 18 -5.67 -4.25 35.87
N ARG A 19 -6.21 -4.86 34.81
CA ARG A 19 -5.48 -5.84 34.01
C ARG A 19 -4.35 -5.19 33.21
N ALA A 20 -3.12 -5.60 33.45
CA ALA A 20 -1.93 -5.09 32.77
C ALA A 20 -1.82 -5.66 31.33
N SER A 21 -2.60 -5.11 30.40
CA SER A 21 -2.54 -5.44 28.97
C SER A 21 -1.33 -4.79 28.29
N ALA A 22 -0.90 -5.33 27.14
CA ALA A 22 0.17 -4.71 26.37
C ALA A 22 -0.17 -3.27 25.97
N HIS A 23 -1.43 -2.98 25.68
CA HIS A 23 -1.91 -1.64 25.33
C HIS A 23 -1.84 -0.67 26.52
N SER A 24 -2.32 -1.08 27.72
CA SER A 24 -2.25 -0.23 28.91
C SER A 24 -0.80 0.04 29.33
N ILE A 25 0.08 -0.95 29.22
CA ILE A 25 1.51 -0.79 29.51
C ILE A 25 2.19 0.14 28.49
N ALA A 26 1.91 -0.01 27.17
CA ALA A 26 2.43 0.88 26.15
C ALA A 26 2.03 2.34 26.38
N ARG A 27 0.76 2.56 26.72
CA ARG A 27 0.24 3.89 27.06
C ARG A 27 0.96 4.48 28.27
N ALA A 28 1.04 3.73 29.37
CA ALA A 28 1.71 4.20 30.58
C ALA A 28 3.19 4.55 30.34
N LEU A 29 3.93 3.71 29.61
CA LEU A 29 5.33 3.95 29.27
C LEU A 29 5.52 5.20 28.41
N THR A 30 4.71 5.37 27.36
CA THR A 30 4.86 6.49 26.41
C THR A 30 4.34 7.82 26.98
N GLN A 31 3.48 7.80 28.00
CA GLN A 31 3.01 8.99 28.70
C GLN A 31 3.96 9.40 29.84
N SER A 32 4.54 8.43 30.54
CA SER A 32 5.37 8.71 31.73
C SER A 32 6.85 8.92 31.40
N LEU A 33 7.35 8.33 30.34
CA LEU A 33 8.76 8.47 29.95
C LEU A 33 8.92 9.56 28.87
N ALA A 34 9.73 10.57 29.19
CA ALA A 34 9.97 11.67 28.26
C ALA A 34 10.62 11.17 26.95
N ASN A 35 10.06 11.61 25.82
CA ASN A 35 10.54 11.30 24.48
C ASN A 35 10.66 9.79 24.17
N VAL A 36 9.81 8.96 24.78
CA VAL A 36 9.69 7.54 24.47
C VAL A 36 8.45 7.33 23.61
N ALA A 37 8.59 6.54 22.56
CA ALA A 37 7.50 6.17 21.66
C ALA A 37 7.55 4.68 21.32
N LEU A 38 6.38 4.10 21.06
CA LEU A 38 6.27 2.74 20.53
C LEU A 38 6.95 2.67 19.17
N ALA A 39 7.77 1.62 18.93
CA ALA A 39 8.60 1.48 17.75
C ALA A 39 8.61 0.04 17.21
N GLY A 40 9.29 -0.18 16.13
CA GLY A 40 9.51 -1.50 15.56
C GLY A 40 8.23 -2.29 15.32
N ARG A 41 8.23 -3.57 15.73
CA ARG A 41 7.09 -4.46 15.61
C ARG A 41 5.84 -3.93 16.32
N SER A 42 6.00 -3.41 17.54
CA SER A 42 4.87 -2.91 18.33
C SER A 42 4.23 -1.67 17.70
N ALA A 43 5.02 -0.79 17.08
CA ALA A 43 4.48 0.33 16.29
C ALA A 43 3.71 -0.17 15.06
N THR A 44 4.25 -1.15 14.33
CA THR A 44 3.56 -1.75 13.18
C THR A 44 2.23 -2.37 13.59
N GLN A 45 2.21 -3.13 14.69
CA GLN A 45 0.97 -3.71 15.23
C GLN A 45 -0.07 -2.63 15.52
N LEU A 46 0.33 -1.55 16.21
CA LEU A 46 -0.59 -0.45 16.53
C LEU A 46 -1.12 0.24 15.26
N HIS A 47 -0.26 0.51 14.28
CA HIS A 47 -0.67 1.14 13.03
C HIS A 47 -1.66 0.31 12.22
N LEU A 48 -1.47 -1.01 12.21
CA LEU A 48 -2.35 -1.95 11.50
C LEU A 48 -3.63 -2.30 12.29
N GLY A 49 -3.78 -1.82 13.51
CA GLY A 49 -4.91 -2.19 14.38
C GLY A 49 -4.81 -3.62 14.94
N HIS A 50 -3.62 -4.21 14.90
CA HIS A 50 -3.37 -5.54 15.46
C HIS A 50 -3.21 -5.44 16.98
N THR A 51 -3.49 -6.54 17.68
CA THR A 51 -3.24 -6.65 19.10
C THR A 51 -1.75 -6.52 19.41
N LEU A 52 -1.40 -5.64 20.34
CA LEU A 52 -0.03 -5.50 20.81
C LEU A 52 0.41 -6.77 21.56
N THR A 53 1.62 -7.24 21.28
CA THR A 53 2.21 -8.43 21.89
C THR A 53 3.49 -8.09 22.64
N PHE A 54 3.79 -8.87 23.69
CA PHE A 54 5.05 -8.75 24.41
C PHE A 54 6.22 -9.47 23.71
N PRO A 55 7.46 -9.01 23.91
CA PRO A 55 7.83 -7.77 24.56
C PRO A 55 7.49 -6.54 23.69
N LEU A 56 7.11 -5.43 24.33
CA LEU A 56 6.88 -4.17 23.63
C LEU A 56 8.23 -3.58 23.20
N GLU A 57 8.28 -3.14 21.95
CA GLU A 57 9.43 -2.43 21.38
C GLU A 57 9.16 -0.93 21.39
N LEU A 58 10.06 -0.17 22.01
CA LEU A 58 10.01 1.28 22.09
C LEU A 58 11.36 1.89 21.71
N GLU A 59 11.35 3.15 21.35
CA GLU A 59 12.52 3.98 21.14
C GLU A 59 12.48 5.21 22.03
N GLY A 60 13.65 5.70 22.45
CA GLY A 60 13.79 6.86 23.30
C GLY A 60 15.23 7.31 23.54
N PRO A 61 15.45 8.35 24.36
CA PRO A 61 16.78 8.94 24.58
C PRO A 61 17.76 8.04 25.33
N ARG A 62 17.28 6.98 25.99
CA ARG A 62 18.09 6.02 26.76
C ARG A 62 17.59 4.61 26.55
N THR A 63 18.51 3.64 26.63
CA THR A 63 18.15 2.21 26.64
C THR A 63 17.60 1.83 28.01
N ILE A 64 16.37 1.28 28.02
CA ILE A 64 15.71 0.76 29.24
C ILE A 64 15.25 -0.66 28.94
N ARG A 65 15.48 -1.58 29.85
CA ARG A 65 14.99 -2.96 29.76
C ARG A 65 14.04 -3.23 30.93
N GLY A 66 12.85 -3.70 30.60
CA GLY A 66 11.86 -4.19 31.56
C GLY A 66 11.46 -5.62 31.27
N LYS A 67 10.63 -6.21 32.15
CA LYS A 67 10.18 -7.61 32.00
C LYS A 67 9.46 -7.84 30.65
N ASN A 68 8.64 -6.88 30.24
CA ASN A 68 7.74 -7.00 29.09
C ASN A 68 7.98 -5.93 28.01
N PHE A 69 9.07 -5.18 28.09
CA PHE A 69 9.37 -4.12 27.14
C PHE A 69 10.87 -3.84 27.03
N VAL A 70 11.25 -3.28 25.88
CA VAL A 70 12.59 -2.76 25.64
C VAL A 70 12.48 -1.38 25.00
N VAL A 71 13.10 -0.36 25.62
CA VAL A 71 13.35 0.93 24.98
C VAL A 71 14.74 0.89 24.38
N ARG A 72 14.88 1.09 23.09
CA ARG A 72 16.19 1.22 22.40
C ARG A 72 16.57 2.68 22.29
N HIS A 73 17.85 2.98 22.45
CA HIS A 73 18.36 4.34 22.27
C HIS A 73 18.17 4.81 20.83
N THR A 74 17.59 6.00 20.66
CA THR A 74 17.57 6.74 19.41
C THR A 74 17.66 8.24 19.71
N GLN A 75 18.33 8.97 18.84
CA GLN A 75 18.47 10.43 18.98
C GLN A 75 17.31 11.18 18.31
N ARG A 76 16.72 10.62 17.26
CA ARG A 76 15.66 11.28 16.46
C ARG A 76 14.70 10.26 15.89
N HIS A 77 13.42 10.52 16.09
CA HIS A 77 12.31 9.86 15.39
C HIS A 77 11.15 10.85 15.27
N THR A 78 10.38 10.69 14.22
CA THR A 78 9.09 11.38 14.07
C THR A 78 8.01 10.54 14.73
N THR A 79 7.14 11.17 15.50
CA THR A 79 6.10 10.51 16.27
C THR A 79 4.75 11.12 16.05
N GLN A 80 3.73 10.31 16.23
CA GLN A 80 2.33 10.71 16.30
C GLN A 80 1.66 10.06 17.52
N VAL A 81 0.44 10.47 17.84
CA VAL A 81 -0.36 9.83 18.88
C VAL A 81 -1.46 9.02 18.19
N LYS A 82 -1.56 7.74 18.55
CA LYS A 82 -2.63 6.83 18.13
C LYS A 82 -3.16 6.08 19.36
N ASP A 83 -4.46 6.08 19.55
CA ASP A 83 -5.16 5.45 20.70
C ASP A 83 -4.57 5.85 22.07
N GLY A 84 -4.10 7.12 22.19
CA GLY A 84 -3.47 7.64 23.40
C GLY A 84 -2.04 7.15 23.64
N ILE A 85 -1.42 6.46 22.69
CA ILE A 85 -0.05 5.97 22.72
C ILE A 85 0.81 6.80 21.78
N LYS A 86 1.94 7.31 22.24
CA LYS A 86 2.94 7.93 21.38
C LYS A 86 3.64 6.84 20.59
N VAL A 87 3.62 6.92 19.26
CA VAL A 87 4.16 5.91 18.33
C VAL A 87 4.97 6.58 17.24
N VAL A 88 6.04 5.93 16.79
CA VAL A 88 6.82 6.41 15.63
C VAL A 88 5.97 6.37 14.36
N GLU A 89 6.22 7.29 13.42
CA GLU A 89 5.50 7.29 12.15
C GLU A 89 5.69 5.98 11.35
N PRO A 90 4.75 5.58 10.49
CA PRO A 90 4.76 4.28 9.81
C PRO A 90 6.03 3.98 9.01
N LEU A 91 6.60 4.96 8.29
CA LEU A 91 7.84 4.75 7.56
C LEU A 91 9.02 4.44 8.49
N TRP A 92 9.05 5.09 9.67
CA TRP A 92 10.04 4.86 10.70
C TRP A 92 9.88 3.48 11.35
N ALA A 93 8.63 3.07 11.64
CA ALA A 93 8.32 1.73 12.12
C ALA A 93 8.77 0.65 11.11
N ALA A 94 8.47 0.85 9.84
CA ALA A 94 8.88 -0.04 8.75
C ALA A 94 10.42 -0.13 8.60
N GLN A 95 11.17 0.93 8.91
CA GLN A 95 12.63 0.88 8.87
C GLN A 95 13.23 0.00 9.98
N ARG A 96 12.51 -0.19 11.07
CA ARG A 96 12.99 -0.88 12.28
C ARG A 96 12.47 -2.31 12.45
N SER A 97 11.48 -2.71 11.66
CA SER A 97 10.86 -4.04 11.77
C SER A 97 10.56 -4.63 10.40
N THR A 98 10.70 -5.95 10.30
CA THR A 98 10.25 -6.74 9.13
C THR A 98 8.81 -7.22 9.26
N TYR A 99 8.24 -7.10 10.46
CA TYR A 99 6.88 -7.55 10.73
C TYR A 99 5.88 -6.74 9.92
N GLU A 100 5.12 -7.41 9.06
CA GLU A 100 4.07 -6.84 8.20
C GLU A 100 4.48 -5.53 7.47
N GLN A 101 5.78 -5.36 7.21
CA GLN A 101 6.38 -4.14 6.70
C GLN A 101 5.76 -3.68 5.36
N LYS A 102 5.53 -4.63 4.44
CA LYS A 102 4.91 -4.34 3.15
C LYS A 102 3.46 -3.89 3.34
N TRP A 103 2.70 -4.62 4.14
CA TRP A 103 1.30 -4.31 4.44
C TRP A 103 1.14 -2.92 5.07
N LEU A 104 1.97 -2.60 6.07
CA LEU A 104 1.98 -1.28 6.71
C LEU A 104 2.19 -0.16 5.69
N LEU A 105 3.20 -0.31 4.83
CA LEU A 105 3.54 0.72 3.83
C LEU A 105 2.44 0.89 2.79
N GLU A 106 1.89 -0.20 2.26
CA GLU A 106 0.83 -0.17 1.25
C GLU A 106 -0.48 0.39 1.81
N GLN A 107 -0.80 0.09 3.08
CA GLN A 107 -1.99 0.62 3.72
C GLN A 107 -1.85 2.12 4.05
N TYR A 108 -0.67 2.54 4.52
CA TYR A 108 -0.46 3.93 4.93
C TYR A 108 -0.26 4.89 3.75
N TYR A 109 0.33 4.39 2.67
CA TYR A 109 0.59 5.16 1.43
C TYR A 109 -0.32 4.75 0.28
N GLN A 110 -1.54 4.31 0.58
CA GLN A 110 -2.57 4.05 -0.43
C GLN A 110 -3.15 5.35 -0.98
N GLY A 111 -3.80 5.25 -2.14
CA GLY A 111 -4.58 6.35 -2.71
C GLY A 111 -3.76 7.38 -3.46
N ARG A 112 -4.48 8.32 -4.05
CA ARG A 112 -3.94 9.35 -4.97
C ARG A 112 -2.79 10.17 -4.42
N ARG A 113 -2.74 10.39 -3.10
CA ARG A 113 -1.68 11.16 -2.42
C ARG A 113 -0.61 10.27 -1.80
N GLY A 114 -0.68 8.96 -1.99
CA GLY A 114 0.23 8.02 -1.36
C GLY A 114 1.68 8.25 -1.73
N ILE A 115 1.95 8.52 -3.01
CA ILE A 115 3.31 8.76 -3.51
C ILE A 115 3.87 10.08 -2.93
N GLU A 116 3.11 11.18 -3.01
CA GLU A 116 3.52 12.48 -2.47
C GLU A 116 3.77 12.43 -0.96
N LYS A 117 2.92 11.68 -0.24
CA LYS A 117 3.06 11.46 1.20
C LYS A 117 4.33 10.67 1.51
N LEU A 118 4.63 9.62 0.75
CA LEU A 118 5.85 8.84 0.90
C LEU A 118 7.10 9.68 0.64
N GLU A 119 7.13 10.47 -0.43
CA GLU A 119 8.25 11.34 -0.77
C GLU A 119 8.52 12.37 0.34
N ARG A 120 7.47 12.98 0.88
CA ARG A 120 7.58 13.90 2.03
C ARG A 120 8.17 13.21 3.26
N ASP A 121 7.70 12.02 3.57
CA ASP A 121 8.16 11.28 4.75
C ASP A 121 9.58 10.78 4.57
N ILE A 122 9.98 10.38 3.36
CA ILE A 122 11.38 10.08 3.01
C ILE A 122 12.27 11.31 3.21
N GLY A 123 11.82 12.50 2.79
CA GLY A 123 12.57 13.75 2.95
C GLY A 123 12.87 14.10 4.43
N ARG A 124 12.08 13.61 5.37
CA ARG A 124 12.31 13.77 6.82
C ARG A 124 13.32 12.78 7.40
N MET A 125 13.67 11.73 6.66
CA MET A 125 14.61 10.70 7.11
C MET A 125 16.02 11.02 6.66
N LYS A 126 17.01 10.97 7.57
CA LYS A 126 18.41 11.16 7.21
C LYS A 126 18.93 10.09 6.24
N ARG A 127 18.48 8.85 6.41
CA ARG A 127 18.91 7.70 5.61
C ARG A 127 17.86 6.60 5.63
N LEU A 128 17.56 6.05 4.46
CA LEU A 128 16.78 4.82 4.31
C LEU A 128 17.73 3.61 4.36
N SER A 129 17.38 2.60 5.15
CA SER A 129 18.09 1.33 5.14
C SER A 129 17.98 0.64 3.77
N MET A 130 18.94 -0.19 3.42
CA MET A 130 18.89 -0.99 2.18
C MET A 130 17.63 -1.88 2.15
N GLN A 131 17.26 -2.44 3.29
CA GLN A 131 16.07 -3.26 3.43
C GLN A 131 14.80 -2.46 3.14
N LEU A 132 14.65 -1.26 3.71
CA LEU A 132 13.49 -0.41 3.45
C LEU A 132 13.41 0.01 1.98
N ARG A 133 14.54 0.35 1.36
CA ARG A 133 14.59 0.62 -0.09
C ARG A 133 14.14 -0.57 -0.93
N SER A 134 14.58 -1.78 -0.56
CA SER A 134 14.20 -3.00 -1.26
C SER A 134 12.70 -3.30 -1.14
N ILE A 135 12.11 -3.13 0.04
CA ILE A 135 10.68 -3.38 0.22
C ILE A 135 9.83 -2.32 -0.48
N LEU A 136 10.21 -1.04 -0.43
CA LEU A 136 9.50 0.04 -1.13
C LEU A 136 9.41 -0.20 -2.64
N LYS A 137 10.44 -0.77 -3.27
CA LYS A 137 10.39 -1.16 -4.69
C LYS A 137 9.35 -2.23 -5.00
N ARG A 138 8.97 -3.04 -4.00
CA ARG A 138 7.99 -4.13 -4.13
C ARG A 138 6.60 -3.74 -3.65
N CYS A 139 6.47 -2.61 -2.97
CA CYS A 139 5.18 -2.12 -2.51
C CYS A 139 4.35 -1.53 -3.65
N CYS A 140 3.03 -1.67 -3.54
CA CYS A 140 2.05 -1.03 -4.41
C CYS A 140 1.63 0.33 -3.82
N ILE A 141 2.61 1.24 -3.71
CA ILE A 141 2.38 2.59 -3.19
C ILE A 141 1.44 3.35 -4.12
N GLY A 142 0.44 3.99 -3.56
CA GLY A 142 -0.54 4.77 -4.31
C GLY A 142 -1.69 3.95 -4.90
N ALA A 143 -1.71 2.62 -4.79
CA ALA A 143 -2.82 1.81 -5.27
C ALA A 143 -4.13 2.16 -4.54
N ASP A 144 -5.21 2.36 -5.30
CA ASP A 144 -6.52 2.72 -4.75
C ASP A 144 -7.37 1.48 -4.46
N SER A 145 -7.13 0.36 -5.14
CA SER A 145 -7.93 -0.86 -5.02
C SER A 145 -7.10 -2.13 -4.84
N VAL A 146 -7.76 -3.19 -4.36
CA VAL A 146 -7.17 -4.54 -4.27
C VAL A 146 -6.87 -5.11 -5.66
N ALA A 147 -7.73 -4.86 -6.64
CA ALA A 147 -7.54 -5.32 -8.01
C ALA A 147 -6.28 -4.70 -8.64
N GLU A 148 -6.04 -3.39 -8.43
CA GLU A 148 -4.80 -2.73 -8.86
C GLU A 148 -3.56 -3.38 -8.26
N LYS A 149 -3.58 -3.71 -6.95
CA LYS A 149 -2.46 -4.37 -6.27
C LYS A 149 -2.19 -5.75 -6.85
N ILE A 150 -3.23 -6.56 -7.05
CA ILE A 150 -3.13 -7.91 -7.61
C ILE A 150 -2.52 -7.87 -9.01
N LEU A 151 -3.06 -7.02 -9.90
CA LEU A 151 -2.56 -6.92 -11.27
C LEU A 151 -1.11 -6.39 -11.30
N ALA A 152 -0.80 -5.37 -10.54
CA ALA A 152 0.55 -4.80 -10.48
C ALA A 152 1.58 -5.80 -9.97
N GLU A 153 1.27 -6.60 -8.97
CA GLU A 153 2.16 -7.65 -8.46
C GLU A 153 2.42 -8.73 -9.51
N GLU A 154 1.38 -9.18 -10.21
CA GLU A 154 1.53 -10.20 -11.23
C GLU A 154 2.33 -9.69 -12.45
N LEU A 155 2.09 -8.45 -12.86
CA LEU A 155 2.88 -7.81 -13.92
C LEU A 155 4.35 -7.65 -13.52
N ARG A 156 4.64 -7.28 -12.26
CA ARG A 156 6.02 -7.21 -11.74
C ARG A 156 6.70 -8.58 -11.71
N ARG A 157 5.99 -9.65 -11.35
CA ARG A 157 6.50 -11.03 -11.47
C ARG A 157 6.84 -11.38 -12.91
N GLY A 158 6.08 -10.86 -13.87
CA GLY A 158 6.34 -10.96 -15.30
C GLY A 158 7.46 -10.05 -15.82
N GLY A 159 8.18 -9.34 -14.95
CA GLY A 159 9.32 -8.46 -15.32
C GLY A 159 8.92 -7.05 -15.75
N PHE A 160 7.66 -6.64 -15.62
CA PHE A 160 7.26 -5.27 -15.92
C PHE A 160 7.58 -4.31 -14.78
N HIS A 161 7.99 -3.09 -15.14
CA HIS A 161 8.07 -1.99 -14.19
C HIS A 161 6.73 -1.26 -14.15
N VAL A 162 6.02 -1.35 -13.02
CA VAL A 162 4.65 -0.83 -12.84
C VAL A 162 4.66 0.37 -11.92
N GLN A 163 4.14 1.49 -12.38
CA GLN A 163 3.89 2.70 -11.58
C GLN A 163 2.37 2.83 -11.34
N HIS A 164 1.98 3.07 -10.09
CA HIS A 164 0.59 3.34 -9.72
C HIS A 164 0.26 4.83 -9.84
N ASN A 165 -1.00 5.14 -10.09
CA ASN A 165 -1.57 6.48 -10.10
C ASN A 165 -0.75 7.49 -10.90
N ALA A 166 -0.30 7.09 -12.09
CA ALA A 166 0.54 7.91 -12.94
C ALA A 166 -0.24 9.11 -13.51
N LEU A 167 0.31 10.31 -13.39
CA LEU A 167 -0.26 11.52 -13.95
C LEU A 167 0.34 11.77 -15.34
N LEU A 168 -0.50 11.71 -16.40
CA LEU A 168 -0.12 12.01 -17.78
C LEU A 168 -1.21 12.88 -18.42
N ALA A 169 -0.81 13.92 -19.13
CA ALA A 169 -1.73 14.89 -19.80
C ALA A 169 -2.87 15.40 -18.89
N GLY A 170 -2.61 15.59 -17.60
CA GLY A 170 -3.62 16.02 -16.63
C GLY A 170 -4.56 14.92 -16.10
N TYR A 171 -4.46 13.70 -16.60
CA TYR A 171 -5.24 12.54 -16.15
C TYR A 171 -4.42 11.58 -15.32
N ARG A 172 -5.05 10.93 -14.35
CA ARG A 172 -4.47 9.82 -13.59
C ARG A 172 -4.90 8.50 -14.18
N TYR A 173 -3.91 7.62 -14.35
CA TYR A 173 -4.09 6.24 -14.78
C TYR A 173 -3.69 5.30 -13.63
N ASP A 174 -4.46 4.25 -13.41
CA ASP A 174 -4.24 3.34 -12.28
C ASP A 174 -2.87 2.68 -12.32
N LEU A 175 -2.46 2.16 -13.50
CA LEU A 175 -1.14 1.60 -13.70
C LEU A 175 -0.49 2.13 -14.98
N TRP A 176 0.81 2.35 -14.92
CA TRP A 176 1.63 2.74 -16.07
C TRP A 176 2.83 1.84 -16.25
N LEU A 177 2.95 1.21 -17.41
CA LEU A 177 4.10 0.46 -17.86
C LEU A 177 4.93 1.38 -18.78
N LYS A 178 5.70 2.28 -18.16
CA LYS A 178 6.39 3.38 -18.88
C LYS A 178 7.26 2.89 -20.04
N LYS A 179 8.04 1.83 -19.83
CA LYS A 179 8.95 1.30 -20.86
C LYS A 179 8.20 0.77 -22.08
N GLN A 180 6.97 0.29 -21.89
CA GLN A 180 6.15 -0.27 -22.95
C GLN A 180 5.18 0.75 -23.55
N GLY A 181 4.99 1.91 -22.93
CA GLY A 181 3.96 2.87 -23.36
C GLY A 181 2.54 2.31 -23.18
N ILE A 182 2.28 1.57 -22.09
CA ILE A 182 0.97 0.99 -21.79
C ILE A 182 0.42 1.64 -20.55
N LEU A 183 -0.79 2.17 -20.66
CA LEU A 183 -1.61 2.69 -19.55
C LEU A 183 -2.72 1.67 -19.26
N ILE A 184 -3.00 1.40 -18.01
CA ILE A 184 -4.04 0.46 -17.61
C ILE A 184 -4.99 1.15 -16.65
N GLU A 185 -6.29 0.99 -16.91
CA GLU A 185 -7.40 1.40 -16.07
C GLU A 185 -8.13 0.16 -15.56
N ILE A 186 -8.53 0.17 -14.29
CA ILE A 186 -9.27 -0.91 -13.66
C ILE A 186 -10.59 -0.34 -13.15
N ASP A 187 -11.64 -0.54 -13.92
CA ASP A 187 -12.96 0.01 -13.64
C ASP A 187 -13.70 -0.86 -12.62
N GLY A 188 -14.19 -0.24 -11.53
CA GLY A 188 -15.16 -0.87 -10.63
C GLY A 188 -16.54 -0.98 -11.28
N PHE A 189 -17.39 -1.85 -10.73
CA PHE A 189 -18.77 -2.04 -11.23
C PHE A 189 -19.70 -0.84 -10.86
N GLU A 190 -19.26 0.08 -10.04
CA GLU A 190 -20.05 1.26 -9.71
C GLU A 190 -20.21 2.15 -10.94
N VAL A 191 -21.38 2.09 -11.54
CA VAL A 191 -21.81 2.98 -12.63
C VAL A 191 -22.00 4.37 -12.02
N HIS A 192 -20.94 5.15 -11.97
CA HIS A 192 -21.06 6.59 -11.76
C HIS A 192 -21.61 7.20 -13.05
N SER A 193 -22.94 7.28 -13.12
CA SER A 193 -23.71 7.85 -14.23
C SER A 193 -23.69 9.39 -14.27
N ASP A 194 -22.62 10.02 -13.80
CA ASP A 194 -22.43 11.46 -13.98
C ASP A 194 -21.89 11.76 -15.39
N ALA A 195 -22.66 12.53 -16.15
CA ALA A 195 -22.32 12.94 -17.51
C ALA A 195 -20.91 13.56 -17.63
N LYS A 196 -20.46 14.32 -16.61
CA LYS A 196 -19.12 14.91 -16.59
C LYS A 196 -18.03 13.87 -16.50
N SER A 197 -18.20 12.87 -15.63
CA SER A 197 -17.27 11.75 -15.49
C SER A 197 -17.19 10.94 -16.77
N PHE A 198 -18.33 10.67 -17.41
CA PHE A 198 -18.39 9.97 -18.69
C PHE A 198 -17.60 10.70 -19.79
N VAL A 199 -17.84 12.01 -19.96
CA VAL A 199 -17.11 12.83 -20.96
C VAL A 199 -15.62 12.85 -20.66
N LYS A 200 -15.24 13.04 -19.40
CA LYS A 200 -13.84 13.05 -18.96
C LYS A 200 -13.12 11.74 -19.28
N ASP A 201 -13.77 10.59 -19.07
CA ASP A 201 -13.19 9.27 -19.33
C ASP A 201 -12.94 9.03 -20.84
N ARG A 202 -13.83 9.55 -21.69
CA ARG A 202 -13.63 9.49 -23.14
C ARG A 202 -12.42 10.31 -23.58
N TRP A 203 -12.34 11.55 -23.11
CA TRP A 203 -11.19 12.43 -23.40
C TRP A 203 -9.89 11.85 -22.83
N LYS A 204 -9.90 11.31 -21.62
CA LYS A 204 -8.75 10.60 -21.03
C LYS A 204 -8.22 9.49 -21.93
N SER A 205 -9.12 8.70 -22.52
CA SER A 205 -8.73 7.62 -23.44
C SER A 205 -8.13 8.19 -24.75
N ASN A 206 -8.74 9.23 -25.31
CA ASN A 206 -8.27 9.88 -26.54
C ASN A 206 -6.90 10.54 -26.35
N ASP A 207 -6.69 11.24 -25.25
CA ASP A 207 -5.44 11.91 -24.93
C ASP A 207 -4.33 10.88 -24.63
N GLY A 208 -4.66 9.78 -23.97
CA GLY A 208 -3.73 8.67 -23.79
C GLY A 208 -3.23 8.11 -25.12
N ALA A 209 -4.11 7.97 -26.12
CA ALA A 209 -3.75 7.54 -27.46
C ALA A 209 -2.83 8.55 -28.18
N SER A 210 -3.08 9.87 -28.00
CA SER A 210 -2.24 10.94 -28.59
C SER A 210 -0.83 10.95 -28.03
N LEU A 211 -0.61 10.43 -26.82
CA LEU A 211 0.72 10.29 -26.19
C LEU A 211 1.48 9.04 -26.68
N TRP A 212 1.06 8.41 -27.77
CA TRP A 212 1.63 7.14 -28.27
C TRP A 212 1.54 6.00 -27.25
N CYS A 213 0.70 6.12 -26.23
CA CYS A 213 0.41 5.08 -25.26
C CYS A 213 -0.78 4.24 -25.72
N VAL A 214 -0.75 2.96 -25.41
CA VAL A 214 -1.92 2.08 -25.54
C VAL A 214 -2.65 2.07 -24.20
N VAL A 215 -3.92 2.44 -24.21
CA VAL A 215 -4.78 2.38 -23.03
C VAL A 215 -5.52 1.05 -23.00
N LEU A 216 -5.31 0.25 -21.97
CA LEU A 216 -6.04 -0.98 -21.69
C LEU A 216 -7.01 -0.75 -20.53
N ARG A 217 -8.25 -1.16 -20.70
CA ARG A 217 -9.27 -1.07 -19.64
C ARG A 217 -9.77 -2.47 -19.28
N PHE A 218 -9.79 -2.77 -18.00
CA PHE A 218 -10.27 -4.03 -17.45
C PHE A 218 -11.24 -3.75 -16.32
N SER A 219 -12.27 -4.58 -16.14
CA SER A 219 -13.06 -4.53 -14.93
C SER A 219 -12.29 -5.12 -13.75
N ALA A 220 -12.62 -4.69 -12.53
CA ALA A 220 -12.07 -5.28 -11.32
C ALA A 220 -12.31 -6.81 -11.26
N ASP A 221 -13.45 -7.27 -11.80
CA ASP A 221 -13.79 -8.70 -11.87
C ASP A 221 -12.91 -9.46 -12.86
N CYS A 222 -12.55 -8.85 -14.00
CA CYS A 222 -11.53 -9.45 -14.89
C CYS A 222 -10.24 -9.73 -14.14
N VAL A 223 -9.80 -8.78 -13.32
CA VAL A 223 -8.57 -8.95 -12.54
C VAL A 223 -8.73 -10.00 -11.44
N ARG A 224 -9.86 -10.01 -10.73
CA ARG A 224 -10.11 -10.94 -9.62
C ARG A 224 -10.25 -12.39 -10.08
N PHE A 225 -11.00 -12.62 -11.15
CA PHE A 225 -11.40 -13.98 -11.56
C PHE A 225 -10.63 -14.49 -12.79
N HIS A 226 -10.08 -13.60 -13.61
CA HIS A 226 -9.43 -13.90 -14.88
C HIS A 226 -8.04 -13.27 -15.03
N LEU A 227 -7.29 -13.18 -13.94
CA LEU A 227 -5.98 -12.52 -13.89
C LEU A 227 -5.00 -13.01 -14.97
N LYS A 228 -4.98 -14.34 -15.23
CA LYS A 228 -4.09 -14.92 -16.26
C LYS A 228 -4.38 -14.36 -17.65
N GLN A 229 -5.65 -14.21 -17.99
CA GLN A 229 -6.11 -13.67 -19.29
C GLN A 229 -5.78 -12.18 -19.41
N VAL A 230 -5.98 -11.41 -18.32
CA VAL A 230 -5.62 -9.99 -18.26
C VAL A 230 -4.10 -9.82 -18.49
N VAL A 231 -3.29 -10.57 -17.75
CA VAL A 231 -1.82 -10.53 -17.90
C VAL A 231 -1.37 -10.98 -19.28
N ALA A 232 -1.99 -12.01 -19.86
CA ALA A 232 -1.71 -12.47 -21.22
C ALA A 232 -1.99 -11.36 -22.24
N LYS A 233 -3.12 -10.63 -22.11
CA LYS A 233 -3.44 -9.49 -22.96
C LYS A 233 -2.41 -8.36 -22.84
N VAL A 234 -1.97 -8.03 -21.64
CA VAL A 234 -0.92 -7.01 -21.44
C VAL A 234 0.39 -7.43 -22.10
N LYS A 235 0.80 -8.70 -21.94
CA LYS A 235 2.00 -9.25 -22.59
C LYS A 235 1.91 -9.24 -24.11
N GLU A 236 0.76 -9.61 -24.66
CA GLU A 236 0.48 -9.57 -26.11
C GLU A 236 0.66 -8.15 -26.65
N VAL A 237 0.07 -7.15 -26.00
CA VAL A 237 0.19 -5.75 -26.41
C VAL A 237 1.63 -5.24 -26.27
N ALA A 238 2.32 -5.60 -25.18
CA ALA A 238 3.71 -5.22 -24.98
C ALA A 238 4.62 -5.80 -26.07
N LEU A 239 4.38 -7.04 -26.48
CA LEU A 239 5.11 -7.69 -27.58
C LEU A 239 4.82 -6.98 -28.90
N TRP A 240 3.57 -6.68 -29.22
CA TRP A 240 3.17 -5.96 -30.43
C TRP A 240 3.83 -4.58 -30.51
N ILE A 241 3.88 -3.83 -29.38
CA ILE A 241 4.56 -2.52 -29.32
C ILE A 241 6.05 -2.71 -29.61
N ARG A 242 6.69 -3.70 -28.98
CA ARG A 242 8.12 -4.01 -29.18
C ARG A 242 8.46 -4.36 -30.64
N GLN A 243 7.53 -4.96 -31.36
CA GLN A 243 7.65 -5.28 -32.79
C GLN A 243 7.41 -4.07 -33.72
N GLY A 244 7.32 -2.85 -33.18
CA GLY A 244 7.09 -1.64 -33.99
C GLY A 244 5.63 -1.42 -34.37
N ARG A 245 4.68 -2.02 -33.69
CA ARG A 245 3.23 -1.89 -33.93
C ARG A 245 2.83 -2.29 -35.35
N PRO A 246 3.22 -3.47 -35.84
CA PRO A 246 2.87 -3.88 -37.20
C PRO A 246 1.35 -3.92 -37.37
N ARG A 247 0.88 -3.57 -38.58
CA ARG A 247 -0.53 -3.75 -38.93
C ARG A 247 -0.86 -5.22 -38.82
N ARG A 248 -1.95 -5.54 -38.12
CA ARG A 248 -2.48 -6.90 -38.04
C ARG A 248 -3.52 -7.08 -39.16
N ASP A 249 -3.47 -8.20 -39.83
CA ASP A 249 -4.59 -8.62 -40.64
C ASP A 249 -5.76 -8.93 -39.69
N VAL A 250 -6.84 -8.19 -39.87
CA VAL A 250 -8.06 -8.34 -39.07
C VAL A 250 -9.12 -9.17 -39.76
N SER A 251 -8.83 -9.63 -41.00
CA SER A 251 -9.70 -10.54 -41.72
C SER A 251 -9.77 -11.86 -40.95
N GLY A 252 -10.97 -12.30 -40.63
CA GLY A 252 -11.20 -13.54 -39.86
C GLY A 252 -10.91 -13.47 -38.35
N VAL A 253 -10.52 -12.31 -37.78
CA VAL A 253 -10.40 -12.16 -36.35
C VAL A 253 -11.78 -12.26 -35.71
N LYS A 254 -12.02 -13.34 -34.95
CA LYS A 254 -13.21 -13.49 -34.12
C LYS A 254 -13.09 -12.55 -32.89
N GLY A 255 -14.22 -11.98 -32.48
CA GLY A 255 -14.27 -11.15 -31.27
C GLY A 255 -13.67 -11.88 -30.06
N ASN A 256 -13.16 -11.12 -29.09
CA ASN A 256 -12.62 -11.70 -27.87
C ASN A 256 -13.74 -12.48 -27.14
N PRO A 257 -13.53 -13.78 -26.79
CA PRO A 257 -14.55 -14.60 -26.15
C PRO A 257 -14.81 -14.23 -24.68
N VAL A 258 -14.44 -13.03 -24.24
CA VAL A 258 -14.61 -12.54 -22.86
C VAL A 258 -16.03 -12.73 -22.35
N PHE A 259 -17.05 -12.53 -23.19
CA PHE A 259 -18.45 -12.75 -22.84
C PHE A 259 -18.79 -14.21 -22.59
N ASN A 260 -17.96 -15.15 -23.07
CA ASN A 260 -18.19 -16.58 -22.87
C ASN A 260 -17.65 -17.11 -21.53
N TRP A 261 -16.70 -16.40 -20.92
CA TRP A 261 -16.09 -16.84 -19.66
C TRP A 261 -16.34 -15.88 -18.47
N HIS A 262 -17.05 -14.76 -18.70
CA HIS A 262 -17.47 -13.84 -17.65
C HIS A 262 -18.90 -14.11 -17.23
N GLU A 263 -19.13 -14.68 -16.06
CA GLU A 263 -20.49 -15.04 -15.59
C GLU A 263 -21.43 -13.85 -15.48
N CYS A 264 -20.92 -12.71 -15.00
CA CYS A 264 -21.72 -11.49 -14.87
C CYS A 264 -22.26 -10.97 -16.22
N VAL A 265 -21.63 -11.32 -17.33
CA VAL A 265 -22.08 -10.95 -18.67
C VAL A 265 -23.06 -11.99 -19.21
N ARG A 266 -22.90 -13.28 -18.88
CA ARG A 266 -23.84 -14.34 -19.26
C ARG A 266 -25.22 -14.11 -18.70
N SER A 267 -25.31 -13.73 -17.41
CA SER A 267 -26.60 -13.48 -16.74
C SER A 267 -27.35 -12.26 -17.26
N ALA A 268 -26.69 -11.32 -17.94
CA ALA A 268 -27.32 -10.15 -18.50
C ALA A 268 -28.01 -10.41 -19.87
N PHE A 269 -27.73 -11.56 -20.50
CA PHE A 269 -28.26 -11.95 -21.81
C PHE A 269 -29.06 -13.26 -21.80
N SER A 270 -29.28 -13.86 -20.63
CA SER A 270 -30.20 -14.97 -20.37
C SER A 270 -31.52 -14.46 -19.79
#